data_1217412d0f78a9d0dfa6530e9d4ee261
#
_entry.id   1217412d0f78a9d0dfa6530e9d4ee261
#
_cell.length_a   1.000
_cell.length_b   1.000
_cell.length_c   1.000
_cell.angle_alpha   90.00
_cell.angle_beta   90.00
_cell.angle_gamma   90.00
#
_symmetry.space_group_name_H-M   'P 1'
#
loop_
_entity.id
_entity.type
_entity.pdbx_description
1 polymer ?
#
loop_
_entity_poly.entity_id
_entity_poly.type
_entity_poly.pdbx_seq_one_letter_code
_entity_poly.pdbx_strand_id
1 'polypeptide(L)'
;MSSRHRDRFLIVPVMLCTLLGTPASTAVASDGPAPPAGAEVARLYAEAARATEQYEQGRRAAERQRATANRLEGRVARQRERLGVVHDAIGGVAREQYRTGGSLAHAGRLLLADDPDALLRGYRLAARAEKAVSRLLDRERAAERDLVAAETNARAAWQNLDERTARLAVVKRGIETKLESAQWRLQAEADRSVAAGRCAGAVRIDQPGRAARGPDWVAPVENYTLSAGFGGSGERWARRHTGQDFAVDIGAPVRSVGTGRVASVSCGGAFGIEILVQHPDGYYSQYAHLAGVTVDQGERVAAGQWIGQAGTTGNSTGPHLHFEVRLTPYLGSGVDPAVWLRERGVNL
;
A
#
# COMPACT_ATOMS: atom_id res chain seq x y z
N MET A 1 -30.32 31.08 49.01
CA MET A 1 -30.89 29.72 49.18
C MET A 1 -29.86 28.76 48.62
N SER A 2 -29.35 27.94 49.51
CA SER A 2 -28.16 27.09 49.36
C SER A 2 -28.45 25.83 48.58
N SER A 3 -27.65 25.52 47.59
CA SER A 3 -27.62 24.21 46.92
C SER A 3 -26.26 23.57 47.12
N ARG A 4 -26.28 22.48 47.86
CA ARG A 4 -25.10 21.69 48.28
C ARG A 4 -24.61 20.81 47.12
N HIS A 5 -23.37 21.00 46.69
CA HIS A 5 -22.60 20.00 45.92
C HIS A 5 -22.24 18.83 46.86
N ARG A 6 -22.59 17.63 46.46
CA ARG A 6 -22.17 16.38 47.10
C ARG A 6 -20.98 15.83 46.30
N ASP A 7 -19.79 16.07 46.84
CA ASP A 7 -18.57 15.41 46.37
C ASP A 7 -18.64 13.91 46.72
N ARG A 8 -18.61 13.08 45.70
CA ARG A 8 -18.42 11.63 45.83
C ARG A 8 -16.93 11.33 45.69
N PHE A 9 -16.26 11.20 46.82
CA PHE A 9 -14.94 10.60 46.89
C PHE A 9 -15.00 9.13 46.49
N LEU A 10 -14.39 8.78 45.35
CA LEU A 10 -14.10 7.41 44.98
C LEU A 10 -12.80 6.99 45.66
N ILE A 11 -12.94 6.17 46.70
CA ILE A 11 -11.83 5.50 47.39
C ILE A 11 -11.35 4.38 46.43
N VAL A 12 -10.14 4.52 45.92
CA VAL A 12 -9.43 3.46 45.17
C VAL A 12 -8.70 2.61 46.22
N PRO A 13 -8.97 1.31 46.35
CA PRO A 13 -8.18 0.45 47.20
C PRO A 13 -6.80 0.22 46.61
N VAL A 14 -5.77 0.68 47.27
CA VAL A 14 -4.38 0.31 46.98
C VAL A 14 -4.19 -1.15 47.36
N MET A 15 -4.12 -2.02 46.34
CA MET A 15 -3.81 -3.43 46.55
C MET A 15 -2.28 -3.56 46.75
N LEU A 16 -1.88 -3.82 47.95
CA LEU A 16 -0.52 -4.11 48.37
C LEU A 16 -0.13 -5.50 47.86
N CYS A 17 0.51 -5.58 46.66
CA CYS A 17 1.09 -6.82 46.15
C CYS A 17 2.37 -7.13 46.94
N THR A 18 2.28 -8.10 47.85
CA THR A 18 3.42 -8.75 48.46
C THR A 18 4.28 -9.44 47.39
N LEU A 19 5.49 -8.96 47.22
CA LEU A 19 6.54 -9.59 46.45
C LEU A 19 6.95 -10.91 47.12
N LEU A 20 6.34 -12.02 46.69
CA LEU A 20 6.90 -13.34 46.90
C LEU A 20 8.05 -13.50 45.86
N GLY A 21 9.27 -13.46 46.37
CA GLY A 21 10.48 -13.70 45.57
C GLY A 21 10.45 -15.10 44.97
N THR A 22 10.22 -15.17 43.66
CA THR A 22 10.54 -16.38 42.89
C THR A 22 12.07 -16.44 42.71
N PRO A 23 12.71 -17.60 42.95
CA PRO A 23 14.11 -17.71 42.67
C PRO A 23 14.34 -17.42 41.19
N ALA A 24 15.26 -16.51 40.91
CA ALA A 24 15.73 -16.27 39.55
C ALA A 24 16.25 -17.61 39.00
N SER A 25 15.47 -18.23 38.13
CA SER A 25 15.99 -19.28 37.27
C SER A 25 17.06 -18.62 36.40
N THR A 26 18.31 -18.86 36.76
CA THR A 26 19.44 -18.62 35.89
C THR A 26 19.16 -19.43 34.62
N ALA A 27 18.73 -18.74 33.56
CA ALA A 27 18.72 -19.31 32.23
C ALA A 27 20.17 -19.68 31.94
N VAL A 28 20.46 -20.96 32.10
CA VAL A 28 21.74 -21.53 31.60
C VAL A 28 21.66 -21.29 30.10
N ALA A 29 22.42 -20.32 29.61
CA ALA A 29 22.69 -20.19 28.19
C ALA A 29 23.26 -21.55 27.77
N SER A 30 22.49 -22.28 26.96
CA SER A 30 22.98 -23.51 26.37
C SER A 30 24.12 -23.10 25.42
N ASP A 31 25.38 -23.32 25.87
CA ASP A 31 26.60 -23.29 25.05
C ASP A 31 26.55 -24.46 24.03
N GLY A 32 25.49 -24.52 23.25
CA GLY A 32 25.51 -25.29 22.01
C GLY A 32 26.33 -24.52 20.98
N PRO A 33 27.10 -25.19 20.11
CA PRO A 33 27.83 -24.52 19.05
C PRO A 33 26.84 -23.63 18.28
N ALA A 34 27.19 -22.34 18.12
CA ALA A 34 26.36 -21.39 17.38
C ALA A 34 25.99 -22.01 16.01
N PRO A 35 24.73 -21.98 15.58
CA PRO A 35 24.38 -22.58 14.31
C PRO A 35 25.25 -22.01 13.20
N PRO A 36 25.67 -22.82 12.22
CA PRO A 36 26.51 -22.34 11.14
C PRO A 36 25.89 -21.09 10.52
N ALA A 37 26.68 -20.05 10.25
CA ALA A 37 26.22 -18.74 9.79
C ALA A 37 25.21 -18.85 8.65
N GLY A 38 25.36 -19.85 7.75
CA GLY A 38 24.40 -20.15 6.68
C GLY A 38 23.01 -20.58 7.19
N ALA A 39 22.90 -21.31 8.28
CA ALA A 39 21.59 -21.74 8.81
C ALA A 39 20.82 -20.56 9.43
N GLU A 40 21.52 -19.65 10.10
CA GLU A 40 20.88 -18.46 10.68
C GLU A 40 20.47 -17.45 9.61
N VAL A 41 21.32 -17.20 8.64
CA VAL A 41 21.00 -16.39 7.45
C VAL A 41 19.78 -16.98 6.74
N ALA A 42 19.77 -18.29 6.60
CA ALA A 42 18.65 -19.03 6.03
C ALA A 42 17.33 -18.81 6.78
N ARG A 43 17.37 -18.79 8.10
CA ARG A 43 16.22 -18.52 8.96
C ARG A 43 15.72 -17.07 8.77
N LEU A 44 16.64 -16.10 8.77
CA LEU A 44 16.31 -14.68 8.58
C LEU A 44 15.61 -14.43 7.23
N TYR A 45 16.13 -15.06 6.17
CA TYR A 45 15.48 -14.96 4.85
C TYR A 45 14.07 -15.59 4.82
N ALA A 46 13.90 -16.74 5.46
CA ALA A 46 12.58 -17.36 5.55
C ALA A 46 11.59 -16.53 6.36
N GLU A 47 12.04 -15.85 7.41
CA GLU A 47 11.21 -14.91 8.18
C GLU A 47 10.89 -13.65 7.37
N ALA A 48 11.85 -13.11 6.64
CA ALA A 48 11.64 -11.96 5.78
C ALA A 48 10.65 -12.29 4.64
N ALA A 49 10.76 -13.46 4.02
CA ALA A 49 9.84 -13.90 2.98
C ALA A 49 8.38 -14.00 3.49
N ARG A 50 8.18 -14.58 4.67
CA ARG A 50 6.84 -14.61 5.29
C ARG A 50 6.29 -13.22 5.62
N ALA A 51 7.12 -12.34 6.15
CA ALA A 51 6.74 -10.96 6.44
C ALA A 51 6.43 -10.18 5.15
N THR A 52 7.16 -10.44 4.07
CA THR A 52 6.92 -9.86 2.74
C THR A 52 5.56 -10.29 2.20
N GLU A 53 5.21 -11.57 2.29
CA GLU A 53 3.90 -12.05 1.89
C GLU A 53 2.76 -11.37 2.67
N GLN A 54 2.91 -11.25 3.99
CA GLN A 54 1.95 -10.52 4.84
C GLN A 54 1.84 -9.04 4.46
N TYR A 55 2.96 -8.40 4.14
CA TYR A 55 2.98 -7.01 3.67
C TYR A 55 2.19 -6.85 2.37
N GLU A 56 2.43 -7.69 1.36
CA GLU A 56 1.74 -7.62 0.07
C GLU A 56 0.23 -7.88 0.21
N GLN A 57 -0.18 -8.85 1.03
CA GLN A 57 -1.59 -9.07 1.33
C GLN A 57 -2.21 -7.85 2.02
N GLY A 58 -1.48 -7.24 2.97
CA GLY A 58 -1.89 -6.01 3.66
C GLY A 58 -2.00 -4.82 2.70
N ARG A 59 -1.05 -4.64 1.79
CA ARG A 59 -1.04 -3.59 0.75
C ARG A 59 -2.28 -3.68 -0.14
N ARG A 60 -2.55 -4.86 -0.70
CA ARG A 60 -3.74 -5.11 -1.53
C ARG A 60 -5.05 -4.85 -0.76
N ALA A 61 -5.08 -5.18 0.54
CA ALA A 61 -6.22 -4.87 1.39
C ALA A 61 -6.37 -3.37 1.65
N ALA A 62 -5.27 -2.62 1.82
CA ALA A 62 -5.29 -1.17 1.96
C ALA A 62 -5.79 -0.48 0.68
N GLU A 63 -5.41 -0.95 -0.49
CA GLU A 63 -5.91 -0.45 -1.79
C GLU A 63 -7.42 -0.62 -1.93
N ARG A 64 -7.95 -1.82 -1.58
CA ARG A 64 -9.41 -2.05 -1.57
C ARG A 64 -10.13 -1.14 -0.58
N GLN A 65 -9.53 -0.90 0.59
CA GLN A 65 -10.07 -0.02 1.62
C GLN A 65 -10.04 1.45 1.16
N ARG A 66 -8.98 1.89 0.48
CA ARG A 66 -8.89 3.22 -0.14
C ARG A 66 -10.00 3.43 -1.17
N ALA A 67 -10.24 2.47 -2.05
CA ALA A 67 -11.35 2.53 -3.00
C ALA A 67 -12.71 2.62 -2.30
N THR A 68 -12.88 1.99 -1.15
CA THR A 68 -14.09 2.08 -0.34
C THR A 68 -14.22 3.46 0.31
N ALA A 69 -13.15 4.02 0.89
CA ALA A 69 -13.14 5.36 1.46
C ALA A 69 -13.51 6.42 0.41
N ASN A 70 -12.93 6.36 -0.78
CA ASN A 70 -13.25 7.25 -1.90
C ASN A 70 -14.74 7.15 -2.32
N ARG A 71 -15.31 5.94 -2.33
CA ARG A 71 -16.76 5.78 -2.62
C ARG A 71 -17.65 6.40 -1.54
N LEU A 72 -17.26 6.27 -0.28
CA LEU A 72 -17.97 6.88 0.84
C LEU A 72 -17.89 8.41 0.79
N GLU A 73 -16.74 8.96 0.45
CA GLU A 73 -16.55 10.41 0.24
C GLU A 73 -17.43 10.93 -0.90
N GLY A 74 -17.53 10.19 -2.01
CA GLY A 74 -18.47 10.49 -3.09
C GLY A 74 -19.94 10.43 -2.63
N ARG A 75 -20.29 9.58 -1.64
CA ARG A 75 -21.62 9.60 -1.02
C ARG A 75 -21.85 10.86 -0.19
N VAL A 76 -20.88 11.30 0.58
CA VAL A 76 -20.92 12.56 1.34
C VAL A 76 -21.22 13.74 0.40
N ALA A 77 -20.47 13.84 -0.71
CA ALA A 77 -20.67 14.89 -1.70
C ALA A 77 -22.12 14.91 -2.24
N ARG A 78 -22.64 13.74 -2.62
CA ARG A 78 -24.05 13.64 -3.09
C ARG A 78 -25.10 13.96 -2.02
N GLN A 79 -24.83 13.63 -0.76
CA GLN A 79 -25.76 13.98 0.34
C GLN A 79 -25.75 15.48 0.64
N ARG A 80 -24.57 16.13 0.58
CA ARG A 80 -24.46 17.59 0.70
C ARG A 80 -25.24 18.31 -0.41
N GLU A 81 -25.12 17.84 -1.64
CA GLU A 81 -25.88 18.38 -2.77
C GLU A 81 -27.40 18.23 -2.55
N ARG A 82 -27.86 17.05 -2.12
CA ARG A 82 -29.28 16.81 -1.82
C ARG A 82 -29.80 17.72 -0.70
N LEU A 83 -29.01 17.90 0.36
CA LEU A 83 -29.36 18.79 1.46
C LEU A 83 -29.46 20.25 0.96
N GLY A 84 -28.53 20.68 0.12
CA GLY A 84 -28.55 22.00 -0.52
C GLY A 84 -29.83 22.26 -1.30
N VAL A 85 -30.24 21.31 -2.13
CA VAL A 85 -31.52 21.42 -2.90
C VAL A 85 -32.74 21.56 -1.97
N VAL A 86 -32.82 20.79 -0.89
CA VAL A 86 -33.91 20.87 0.08
C VAL A 86 -33.87 22.20 0.84
N HIS A 87 -32.68 22.64 1.26
CA HIS A 87 -32.49 23.91 1.95
C HIS A 87 -32.89 25.10 1.09
N ASP A 88 -32.56 25.11 -0.19
CA ASP A 88 -32.94 26.15 -1.15
C ASP A 88 -34.47 26.18 -1.35
N ALA A 89 -35.12 25.02 -1.39
CA ALA A 89 -36.57 24.91 -1.49
C ALA A 89 -37.25 25.48 -0.23
N ILE A 90 -36.74 25.19 0.97
CA ILE A 90 -37.26 25.76 2.24
C ILE A 90 -37.05 27.27 2.25
N GLY A 91 -35.87 27.75 1.86
CA GLY A 91 -35.57 29.17 1.73
C GLY A 91 -36.49 29.90 0.75
N GLY A 92 -36.86 29.24 -0.35
CA GLY A 92 -37.86 29.73 -1.30
C GLY A 92 -39.22 29.91 -0.66
N VAL A 93 -39.72 28.90 0.05
CA VAL A 93 -41.03 28.97 0.76
C VAL A 93 -41.01 30.05 1.83
N ALA A 94 -39.92 30.15 2.62
CA ALA A 94 -39.82 31.18 3.66
C ALA A 94 -39.83 32.60 3.09
N ARG A 95 -39.10 32.85 1.99
CA ARG A 95 -39.10 34.15 1.30
C ARG A 95 -40.50 34.51 0.76
N GLU A 96 -41.22 33.53 0.21
CA GLU A 96 -42.57 33.75 -0.31
C GLU A 96 -43.56 34.05 0.84
N GLN A 97 -43.49 33.30 1.94
CA GLN A 97 -44.30 33.56 3.13
C GLN A 97 -44.03 34.97 3.71
N TYR A 98 -42.77 35.38 3.77
CA TYR A 98 -42.42 36.73 4.24
C TYR A 98 -42.99 37.82 3.32
N ARG A 99 -42.86 37.66 2.01
CA ARG A 99 -43.34 38.63 1.00
C ARG A 99 -44.84 38.75 0.95
N THR A 100 -45.58 37.67 1.18
CA THR A 100 -47.07 37.62 1.09
C THR A 100 -47.77 37.88 2.41
N GLY A 101 -47.03 38.15 3.50
CA GLY A 101 -47.56 38.38 4.85
C GLY A 101 -47.99 37.11 5.58
N GLY A 102 -47.55 35.93 5.06
CA GLY A 102 -47.69 34.62 5.72
C GLY A 102 -49.13 34.18 6.00
N SER A 103 -49.26 33.31 7.02
CA SER A 103 -50.55 32.71 7.43
C SER A 103 -51.58 33.73 7.94
N LEU A 104 -51.10 34.81 8.56
CA LEU A 104 -51.98 35.87 9.07
C LEU A 104 -52.70 36.64 7.96
N ALA A 105 -51.99 37.01 6.89
CA ALA A 105 -52.61 37.68 5.74
C ALA A 105 -53.58 36.75 4.97
N HIS A 106 -53.28 35.44 4.94
CA HIS A 106 -54.24 34.46 4.39
C HIS A 106 -55.49 34.26 5.26
N ALA A 107 -55.30 34.16 6.58
CA ALA A 107 -56.43 34.06 7.52
C ALA A 107 -57.34 35.29 7.45
N GLY A 108 -56.75 36.50 7.37
CA GLY A 108 -57.52 37.72 7.20
C GLY A 108 -58.36 37.77 5.91
N ARG A 109 -57.78 37.32 4.78
CA ARG A 109 -58.54 37.24 3.50
C ARG A 109 -59.63 36.17 3.52
N LEU A 110 -59.43 35.06 4.24
CA LEU A 110 -60.47 34.02 4.39
C LEU A 110 -61.58 34.45 5.29
N LEU A 111 -61.33 35.22 6.35
CA LEU A 111 -62.39 35.79 7.23
C LEU A 111 -63.20 36.86 6.58
N LEU A 112 -62.70 37.53 5.54
CA LEU A 112 -63.38 38.57 4.77
C LEU A 112 -64.04 38.04 3.47
N ALA A 113 -64.07 36.71 3.30
CA ALA A 113 -64.70 36.12 2.11
C ALA A 113 -66.22 36.02 2.25
N ASP A 114 -66.95 36.62 1.32
CA ASP A 114 -68.40 36.63 1.30
C ASP A 114 -69.04 35.32 0.77
N ASP A 115 -68.21 34.40 0.24
CA ASP A 115 -68.64 33.11 -0.34
C ASP A 115 -68.15 31.94 0.53
N PRO A 116 -69.10 31.12 1.10
CA PRO A 116 -68.75 29.94 1.90
C PRO A 116 -67.93 28.90 1.14
N ASP A 117 -68.14 28.74 -0.16
CA ASP A 117 -67.34 27.80 -0.98
C ASP A 117 -65.94 28.31 -1.23
N ALA A 118 -65.75 29.62 -1.37
CA ALA A 118 -64.40 30.22 -1.43
C ALA A 118 -63.65 30.03 -0.13
N LEU A 119 -64.30 30.15 1.03
CA LEU A 119 -63.77 29.89 2.35
C LEU A 119 -63.28 28.43 2.48
N LEU A 120 -64.14 27.47 2.09
CA LEU A 120 -63.77 26.04 2.13
C LEU A 120 -62.63 25.68 1.16
N ARG A 121 -62.60 26.26 -0.04
CA ARG A 121 -61.52 26.11 -1.00
C ARG A 121 -60.22 26.67 -0.43
N GLY A 122 -60.23 27.85 0.17
CA GLY A 122 -59.08 28.48 0.81
C GLY A 122 -58.51 27.65 1.96
N TYR A 123 -59.39 27.12 2.85
CA TYR A 123 -58.99 26.26 3.95
C TYR A 123 -58.29 24.96 3.45
N ARG A 124 -58.87 24.30 2.42
CA ARG A 124 -58.26 23.11 1.81
C ARG A 124 -56.91 23.42 1.20
N LEU A 125 -56.74 24.58 0.58
CA LEU A 125 -55.45 25.02 0.00
C LEU A 125 -54.41 25.27 1.08
N ALA A 126 -54.78 25.98 2.15
CA ALA A 126 -53.93 26.23 3.30
C ALA A 126 -53.47 24.91 3.97
N ALA A 127 -54.41 23.98 4.21
CA ALA A 127 -54.06 22.67 4.79
C ALA A 127 -53.12 21.83 3.88
N ARG A 128 -53.27 21.94 2.56
CA ARG A 128 -52.32 21.30 1.60
C ARG A 128 -50.95 21.95 1.65
N ALA A 129 -50.88 23.27 1.73
CA ALA A 129 -49.62 24.01 1.84
C ALA A 129 -48.89 23.67 3.13
N GLU A 130 -49.59 23.63 4.27
CA GLU A 130 -49.02 23.23 5.56
C GLU A 130 -48.46 21.82 5.52
N LYS A 131 -49.18 20.84 4.97
CA LYS A 131 -48.69 19.47 4.75
C LYS A 131 -47.47 19.41 3.83
N ALA A 132 -47.38 20.30 2.83
CA ALA A 132 -46.23 20.37 1.93
C ALA A 132 -44.99 20.90 2.65
N VAL A 133 -45.15 21.95 3.46
CA VAL A 133 -44.05 22.49 4.31
C VAL A 133 -43.58 21.45 5.32
N SER A 134 -44.50 20.78 6.05
CA SER A 134 -44.15 19.73 6.99
C SER A 134 -43.33 18.62 6.31
N ARG A 135 -43.79 18.16 5.13
CA ARG A 135 -43.03 17.14 4.36
C ARG A 135 -41.64 17.63 3.92
N LEU A 136 -41.51 18.92 3.63
CA LEU A 136 -40.23 19.50 3.24
C LEU A 136 -39.24 19.54 4.43
N LEU A 137 -39.70 19.94 5.61
CA LEU A 137 -38.95 19.92 6.86
C LEU A 137 -38.55 18.50 7.28
N ASP A 138 -39.45 17.52 7.09
CA ASP A 138 -39.13 16.13 7.38
C ASP A 138 -38.02 15.57 6.44
N ARG A 139 -38.04 15.98 5.16
CA ARG A 139 -36.99 15.66 4.19
C ARG A 139 -35.69 16.31 4.54
N GLU A 140 -35.66 17.56 5.01
CA GLU A 140 -34.44 18.23 5.48
C GLU A 140 -33.82 17.46 6.64
N ARG A 141 -34.62 17.18 7.68
CA ARG A 141 -34.12 16.40 8.85
C ARG A 141 -33.63 15.01 8.48
N ALA A 142 -34.25 14.35 7.51
CA ALA A 142 -33.78 13.07 7.01
C ALA A 142 -32.45 13.22 6.24
N ALA A 143 -32.34 14.23 5.37
CA ALA A 143 -31.12 14.50 4.62
C ALA A 143 -29.93 14.88 5.52
N GLU A 144 -30.19 15.66 6.58
CA GLU A 144 -29.17 15.98 7.61
C GLU A 144 -28.68 14.72 8.32
N ARG A 145 -29.59 13.85 8.78
CA ARG A 145 -29.19 12.58 9.42
C ARG A 145 -28.38 11.69 8.48
N ASP A 146 -28.80 11.59 7.22
CA ASP A 146 -28.10 10.81 6.20
C ASP A 146 -26.71 11.39 5.92
N LEU A 147 -26.56 12.71 5.91
CA LEU A 147 -25.26 13.38 5.74
C LEU A 147 -24.33 13.08 6.91
N VAL A 148 -24.79 13.26 8.15
CA VAL A 148 -24.01 12.96 9.37
C VAL A 148 -23.55 11.50 9.39
N ALA A 149 -24.45 10.58 9.05
CA ALA A 149 -24.12 9.15 8.94
C ALA A 149 -23.06 8.88 7.84
N ALA A 150 -23.20 9.52 6.68
CA ALA A 150 -22.26 9.38 5.58
C ALA A 150 -20.88 9.96 5.94
N GLU A 151 -20.82 11.11 6.60
CA GLU A 151 -19.55 11.73 7.08
C GLU A 151 -18.86 10.88 8.14
N THR A 152 -19.62 10.34 9.10
CA THR A 152 -19.09 9.45 10.13
C THR A 152 -18.47 8.19 9.50
N ASN A 153 -19.18 7.57 8.56
CA ASN A 153 -18.69 6.37 7.88
C ASN A 153 -17.44 6.67 7.01
N ALA A 154 -17.41 7.80 6.32
CA ALA A 154 -16.26 8.20 5.51
C ALA A 154 -15.03 8.45 6.39
N ARG A 155 -15.20 9.19 7.51
CA ARG A 155 -14.13 9.45 8.46
C ARG A 155 -13.57 8.17 9.07
N ALA A 156 -14.42 7.25 9.51
CA ALA A 156 -14.00 5.96 10.04
C ALA A 156 -13.23 5.12 8.99
N ALA A 157 -13.64 5.16 7.72
CA ALA A 157 -12.95 4.44 6.65
C ALA A 157 -11.53 5.00 6.41
N TRP A 158 -11.35 6.32 6.45
CA TRP A 158 -10.03 6.95 6.33
C TRP A 158 -9.14 6.66 7.53
N GLN A 159 -9.66 6.79 8.76
CA GLN A 159 -8.91 6.45 9.98
C GLN A 159 -8.40 4.99 9.96
N ASN A 160 -9.27 4.05 9.60
CA ASN A 160 -8.90 2.65 9.46
C ASN A 160 -7.83 2.42 8.38
N LEU A 161 -7.85 3.19 7.28
CA LEU A 161 -6.83 3.13 6.24
C LEU A 161 -5.48 3.65 6.76
N ASP A 162 -5.47 4.79 7.45
CA ASP A 162 -4.26 5.39 8.01
C ASP A 162 -3.59 4.46 9.03
N GLU A 163 -4.37 3.86 9.93
CA GLU A 163 -3.84 2.88 10.88
C GLU A 163 -3.25 1.64 10.17
N ARG A 164 -3.89 1.17 9.10
CA ARG A 164 -3.38 0.03 8.32
C ARG A 164 -2.07 0.38 7.63
N THR A 165 -1.99 1.55 7.01
CA THR A 165 -0.76 2.00 6.31
C THR A 165 0.39 2.21 7.31
N ALA A 166 0.12 2.74 8.50
CA ALA A 166 1.11 2.84 9.56
C ALA A 166 1.64 1.46 10.01
N ARG A 167 0.74 0.48 10.19
CA ARG A 167 1.16 -0.91 10.51
C ARG A 167 2.01 -1.53 9.41
N LEU A 168 1.67 -1.33 8.15
CA LEU A 168 2.46 -1.82 7.02
C LEU A 168 3.87 -1.20 6.98
N ALA A 169 4.00 0.09 7.30
CA ALA A 169 5.30 0.74 7.39
C ALA A 169 6.19 0.12 8.49
N VAL A 170 5.62 -0.30 9.61
CA VAL A 170 6.34 -1.02 10.67
C VAL A 170 6.81 -2.40 10.19
N VAL A 171 5.94 -3.15 9.51
CA VAL A 171 6.29 -4.47 8.95
C VAL A 171 7.45 -4.33 7.96
N LYS A 172 7.38 -3.36 7.04
CA LYS A 172 8.44 -3.10 6.04
C LYS A 172 9.79 -2.84 6.73
N ARG A 173 9.83 -1.93 7.72
CA ARG A 173 11.07 -1.66 8.48
C ARG A 173 11.61 -2.92 9.18
N GLY A 174 10.72 -3.74 9.75
CA GLY A 174 11.12 -5.02 10.36
C GLY A 174 11.76 -6.00 9.36
N ILE A 175 11.28 -6.03 8.11
CA ILE A 175 11.89 -6.81 7.03
C ILE A 175 13.29 -6.26 6.72
N GLU A 176 13.42 -4.95 6.52
CA GLU A 176 14.67 -4.27 6.21
C GLU A 176 15.75 -4.59 7.27
N THR A 177 15.44 -4.41 8.56
CA THR A 177 16.39 -4.68 9.65
C THR A 177 16.85 -6.14 9.68
N LYS A 178 15.94 -7.09 9.48
CA LYS A 178 16.30 -8.53 9.47
C LYS A 178 17.20 -8.88 8.30
N LEU A 179 16.90 -8.34 7.12
CA LEU A 179 17.69 -8.63 5.92
C LEU A 179 19.03 -7.93 5.93
N GLU A 180 19.10 -6.71 6.45
CA GLU A 180 20.36 -6.01 6.68
C GLU A 180 21.29 -6.83 7.60
N SER A 181 20.77 -7.33 8.71
CA SER A 181 21.54 -8.19 9.62
C SER A 181 22.04 -9.46 8.94
N ALA A 182 21.19 -10.09 8.09
CA ALA A 182 21.59 -11.27 7.31
C ALA A 182 22.68 -10.93 6.29
N GLN A 183 22.59 -9.77 5.64
CA GLN A 183 23.56 -9.32 4.65
C GLN A 183 24.95 -9.06 5.28
N TRP A 184 24.99 -8.36 6.42
CA TRP A 184 26.27 -8.12 7.12
C TRP A 184 26.97 -9.42 7.50
N ARG A 185 26.22 -10.45 7.89
CA ARG A 185 26.78 -11.77 8.19
C ARG A 185 27.32 -12.48 6.94
N LEU A 186 26.58 -12.40 5.80
CA LEU A 186 27.06 -12.93 4.53
C LEU A 186 28.25 -12.16 3.99
N GLN A 187 28.25 -10.82 4.14
CA GLN A 187 29.38 -10.00 3.73
C GLN A 187 30.64 -10.36 4.50
N ALA A 188 30.58 -10.54 5.81
CA ALA A 188 31.72 -10.97 6.63
C ALA A 188 32.24 -12.36 6.24
N GLU A 189 31.39 -13.22 5.68
CA GLU A 189 31.82 -14.52 5.14
C GLU A 189 32.39 -14.38 3.71
N ALA A 190 31.78 -13.51 2.88
CA ALA A 190 32.26 -13.19 1.54
C ALA A 190 33.65 -12.51 1.58
N ASP A 191 33.87 -11.56 2.51
CA ASP A 191 35.14 -10.87 2.69
C ASP A 191 36.26 -11.87 3.05
N ARG A 192 35.94 -12.87 3.87
CA ARG A 192 36.88 -13.99 4.17
C ARG A 192 37.17 -14.83 2.94
N SER A 193 36.23 -14.94 1.99
CA SER A 193 36.41 -15.70 0.75
C SER A 193 37.16 -14.90 -0.32
N VAL A 194 36.94 -13.57 -0.36
CA VAL A 194 37.68 -12.65 -1.25
C VAL A 194 39.15 -12.55 -0.88
N ALA A 195 39.47 -12.57 0.41
CA ALA A 195 40.87 -12.68 0.88
C ALA A 195 41.58 -13.96 0.34
N ALA A 196 40.82 -14.92 -0.17
CA ALA A 196 41.30 -16.14 -0.82
C ALA A 196 41.30 -16.09 -2.37
N GLY A 197 41.09 -14.95 -3.00
CA GLY A 197 41.31 -14.70 -4.44
C GLY A 197 40.23 -15.24 -5.41
N ARG A 198 38.98 -15.35 -5.02
CA ARG A 198 37.92 -16.02 -5.79
C ARG A 198 36.90 -15.11 -6.51
N CYS A 199 37.09 -13.81 -6.63
CA CYS A 199 36.20 -12.89 -7.35
C CYS A 199 36.86 -12.32 -8.61
N ALA A 200 36.26 -12.60 -9.79
CA ALA A 200 36.55 -11.84 -11.02
C ALA A 200 35.56 -10.67 -11.07
N GLY A 201 36.06 -9.45 -11.27
CA GLY A 201 35.21 -8.25 -11.31
C GLY A 201 34.20 -8.24 -12.48
N ALA A 202 33.09 -7.53 -12.33
CA ALA A 202 32.16 -7.31 -13.42
C ALA A 202 32.81 -6.53 -14.58
N VAL A 203 32.62 -6.98 -15.80
CA VAL A 203 33.14 -6.32 -17.01
C VAL A 203 32.12 -5.30 -17.46
N ARG A 204 32.52 -4.02 -17.52
CA ARG A 204 31.69 -2.93 -18.07
C ARG A 204 31.69 -2.99 -19.59
N ILE A 205 30.51 -2.82 -20.19
CA ILE A 205 30.30 -2.73 -21.62
C ILE A 205 29.75 -1.34 -21.96
N ASP A 206 30.22 -0.72 -23.04
CA ASP A 206 29.76 0.59 -23.48
C ASP A 206 28.28 0.58 -23.84
N GLN A 207 27.56 1.63 -23.39
CA GLN A 207 26.12 1.76 -23.64
C GLN A 207 25.81 2.15 -25.08
N PRO A 208 24.81 1.52 -25.72
CA PRO A 208 24.21 2.10 -26.91
C PRO A 208 23.45 3.38 -26.57
N GLY A 209 23.33 4.29 -27.53
CA GLY A 209 22.69 5.59 -27.33
C GLY A 209 21.31 5.50 -26.69
N ARG A 210 20.99 6.48 -25.85
CA ARG A 210 19.75 6.55 -25.05
C ARG A 210 18.50 6.47 -25.93
N ALA A 211 17.60 5.55 -25.69
CA ALA A 211 16.31 5.45 -26.36
C ALA A 211 15.39 6.63 -25.98
N ALA A 212 14.60 7.09 -26.95
CA ALA A 212 13.56 8.11 -26.73
C ALA A 212 12.49 7.60 -25.74
N ARG A 213 11.71 8.54 -25.15
CA ARG A 213 10.62 8.25 -24.20
C ARG A 213 9.77 7.06 -24.65
N GLY A 214 9.80 6.00 -23.85
CA GLY A 214 8.97 4.81 -23.95
C GLY A 214 7.90 4.74 -22.83
N PRO A 215 7.20 3.61 -22.71
CA PRO A 215 6.27 3.37 -21.61
C PRO A 215 6.99 3.41 -20.27
N ASP A 216 6.24 3.70 -19.19
CA ASP A 216 6.79 3.82 -17.83
C ASP A 216 7.37 2.51 -17.30
N TRP A 217 6.84 1.37 -17.79
CA TRP A 217 7.27 0.02 -17.42
C TRP A 217 7.37 -0.88 -18.65
N VAL A 218 8.39 -1.76 -18.68
CA VAL A 218 8.68 -2.68 -19.77
C VAL A 218 9.13 -4.05 -19.25
N ALA A 219 9.12 -5.08 -20.12
CA ALA A 219 9.77 -6.34 -19.82
C ALA A 219 11.31 -6.17 -19.72
N PRO A 220 12.00 -6.97 -18.88
CA PRO A 220 13.44 -6.82 -18.67
C PRO A 220 14.28 -7.27 -19.87
N VAL A 221 13.74 -8.11 -20.74
CA VAL A 221 14.34 -8.62 -21.98
C VAL A 221 13.30 -8.71 -23.08
N GLU A 222 13.76 -8.81 -24.33
CA GLU A 222 12.93 -9.06 -25.51
C GLU A 222 13.20 -10.47 -26.07
N ASN A 223 12.27 -11.04 -26.84
CA ASN A 223 12.42 -12.35 -27.48
C ASN A 223 12.80 -13.48 -26.53
N TYR A 224 12.07 -13.60 -25.44
CA TYR A 224 12.31 -14.57 -24.38
C TYR A 224 11.28 -15.70 -24.35
N THR A 225 11.64 -16.76 -23.62
CA THR A 225 10.69 -17.78 -23.17
C THR A 225 10.72 -17.82 -21.63
N LEU A 226 9.57 -17.81 -20.98
CA LEU A 226 9.51 -17.98 -19.52
C LEU A 226 9.86 -19.44 -19.18
N SER A 227 10.86 -19.66 -18.32
CA SER A 227 11.35 -21.00 -18.01
C SER A 227 11.06 -21.43 -16.58
N ALA A 228 11.35 -20.62 -15.56
CA ALA A 228 11.06 -20.93 -14.17
C ALA A 228 10.37 -19.76 -13.48
N GLY A 229 9.24 -20.04 -12.83
CA GLY A 229 8.41 -19.03 -12.16
C GLY A 229 8.77 -18.86 -10.68
N PHE A 230 8.35 -17.70 -10.13
CA PHE A 230 8.48 -17.37 -8.71
C PHE A 230 7.82 -18.42 -7.81
N GLY A 231 8.53 -18.80 -6.74
CA GLY A 231 8.03 -19.79 -5.77
C GLY A 231 8.10 -21.24 -6.23
N GLY A 232 8.62 -21.49 -7.43
CA GLY A 232 8.85 -22.85 -7.94
C GLY A 232 9.71 -23.66 -6.97
N SER A 233 9.41 -24.96 -6.81
CA SER A 233 10.15 -25.93 -6.00
C SER A 233 10.80 -26.98 -6.89
N GLY A 234 12.02 -27.43 -6.54
CA GLY A 234 12.72 -28.48 -7.28
C GLY A 234 14.11 -28.71 -6.70
N GLU A 235 14.79 -29.79 -7.12
CA GLU A 235 16.14 -30.12 -6.66
C GLU A 235 17.21 -29.07 -7.01
N ARG A 236 16.90 -28.18 -7.95
CA ARG A 236 17.82 -27.12 -8.42
C ARG A 236 17.94 -25.95 -7.46
N TRP A 237 16.97 -25.74 -6.59
CA TRP A 237 16.97 -24.66 -5.61
C TRP A 237 17.04 -25.26 -4.21
N ALA A 238 18.05 -24.87 -3.46
CA ALA A 238 18.15 -25.24 -2.04
C ALA A 238 16.89 -24.82 -1.25
N ARG A 239 16.04 -23.97 -1.86
CA ARG A 239 14.74 -23.44 -1.42
C ARG A 239 13.89 -23.10 -2.65
N ARG A 240 12.78 -22.38 -2.40
CA ARG A 240 11.90 -21.88 -3.45
C ARG A 240 12.63 -20.89 -4.38
N HIS A 241 12.30 -20.91 -5.66
CA HIS A 241 12.78 -19.97 -6.66
C HIS A 241 12.38 -18.53 -6.30
N THR A 242 13.31 -17.59 -6.26
CA THR A 242 13.14 -16.25 -5.70
C THR A 242 12.72 -15.21 -6.73
N GLY A 243 12.71 -15.55 -8.02
CA GLY A 243 12.41 -14.68 -9.14
C GLY A 243 11.63 -15.35 -10.25
N GLN A 244 11.66 -14.72 -11.42
CA GLN A 244 11.18 -15.23 -12.70
C GLN A 244 12.38 -15.36 -13.64
N ASP A 245 12.54 -16.54 -14.23
CA ASP A 245 13.59 -16.77 -15.23
C ASP A 245 13.07 -16.54 -16.65
N PHE A 246 13.86 -15.79 -17.39
CA PHE A 246 13.66 -15.49 -18.81
C PHE A 246 14.77 -16.18 -19.59
N ALA A 247 14.47 -17.28 -20.28
CA ALA A 247 15.41 -17.94 -21.16
C ALA A 247 15.66 -17.05 -22.39
N VAL A 248 16.92 -16.64 -22.55
CA VAL A 248 17.42 -15.79 -23.64
C VAL A 248 18.86 -16.15 -23.94
N ASP A 249 19.34 -15.77 -25.12
CA ASP A 249 20.73 -16.01 -25.52
C ASP A 249 21.71 -15.17 -24.68
N ILE A 250 22.96 -15.70 -24.55
CA ILE A 250 24.06 -14.93 -23.96
C ILE A 250 24.28 -13.67 -24.81
N GLY A 251 24.40 -12.51 -24.13
CA GLY A 251 24.57 -11.22 -24.79
C GLY A 251 23.27 -10.49 -25.12
N ALA A 252 22.12 -11.13 -24.91
CA ALA A 252 20.82 -10.44 -25.08
C ALA A 252 20.74 -9.19 -24.20
N PRO A 253 20.27 -8.04 -24.73
CA PRO A 253 20.17 -6.81 -23.98
C PRO A 253 19.22 -6.95 -22.78
N VAL A 254 19.72 -6.64 -21.58
CA VAL A 254 18.91 -6.54 -20.36
C VAL A 254 18.59 -5.08 -20.10
N ARG A 255 17.31 -4.80 -19.86
CA ARG A 255 16.76 -3.44 -19.72
C ARG A 255 16.20 -3.22 -18.34
N SER A 256 16.33 -1.99 -17.83
CA SER A 256 15.62 -1.58 -16.63
C SER A 256 14.10 -1.63 -16.89
N VAL A 257 13.35 -2.35 -16.06
CA VAL A 257 11.89 -2.49 -16.22
C VAL A 257 11.15 -1.17 -15.99
N GLY A 258 11.73 -0.23 -15.26
CA GLY A 258 11.16 1.07 -14.95
C GLY A 258 12.23 2.13 -14.72
N THR A 259 11.82 3.38 -14.57
CA THR A 259 12.70 4.46 -14.12
C THR A 259 13.19 4.17 -12.70
N GLY A 260 14.48 4.43 -12.44
CA GLY A 260 15.04 4.18 -11.12
C GLY A 260 16.48 4.68 -10.96
N ARG A 261 17.12 4.21 -9.89
CA ARG A 261 18.54 4.43 -9.61
C ARG A 261 19.22 3.08 -9.35
N VAL A 262 20.35 2.84 -9.92
CA VAL A 262 21.17 1.64 -9.65
C VAL A 262 21.63 1.67 -8.19
N ALA A 263 21.05 0.79 -7.38
CA ALA A 263 21.38 0.69 -5.96
C ALA A 263 22.71 -0.04 -5.75
N SER A 264 22.98 -1.11 -6.53
CA SER A 264 24.25 -1.83 -6.51
C SER A 264 24.52 -2.53 -7.82
N VAL A 265 25.81 -2.71 -8.11
CA VAL A 265 26.35 -3.64 -9.09
C VAL A 265 27.31 -4.54 -8.35
N SER A 266 27.09 -5.85 -8.39
CA SER A 266 27.91 -6.82 -7.67
C SER A 266 28.25 -8.04 -8.53
N CYS A 267 29.30 -8.74 -8.13
CA CYS A 267 29.71 -10.00 -8.74
C CYS A 267 30.05 -11.05 -7.66
N GLY A 268 29.64 -12.27 -7.91
CA GLY A 268 29.90 -13.40 -7.03
C GLY A 268 28.67 -14.05 -6.44
N GLY A 269 28.85 -15.08 -5.67
CA GLY A 269 27.72 -15.84 -5.10
C GLY A 269 26.85 -16.55 -6.12
N ALA A 270 25.66 -16.89 -5.70
CA ALA A 270 24.71 -17.66 -6.52
C ALA A 270 24.19 -16.87 -7.74
N PHE A 271 24.09 -15.55 -7.64
CA PHE A 271 23.55 -14.69 -8.71
C PHE A 271 24.57 -14.27 -9.77
N GLY A 272 25.87 -14.53 -9.54
CA GLY A 272 26.93 -14.15 -10.48
C GLY A 272 27.06 -12.63 -10.59
N ILE A 273 27.08 -12.11 -11.82
CA ILE A 273 27.04 -10.65 -12.05
C ILE A 273 25.58 -10.20 -11.96
N GLU A 274 25.32 -9.20 -11.11
CA GLU A 274 23.97 -8.71 -10.86
C GLU A 274 23.88 -7.20 -10.76
N ILE A 275 22.73 -6.65 -11.11
CA ILE A 275 22.35 -5.25 -10.95
C ILE A 275 21.11 -5.20 -10.10
N LEU A 276 21.05 -4.26 -9.14
CA LEU A 276 19.88 -3.94 -8.36
C LEU A 276 19.47 -2.49 -8.64
N VAL A 277 18.22 -2.27 -9.07
CA VAL A 277 17.67 -0.94 -9.36
C VAL A 277 16.57 -0.62 -8.34
N GLN A 278 16.67 0.54 -7.70
CA GLN A 278 15.63 1.11 -6.84
C GLN A 278 14.66 1.95 -7.65
N HIS A 279 13.36 1.66 -7.55
CA HIS A 279 12.28 2.40 -8.22
C HIS A 279 11.61 3.44 -7.28
N PRO A 280 11.01 4.50 -7.84
CA PRO A 280 10.35 5.55 -7.04
C PRO A 280 9.18 5.06 -6.19
N ASP A 281 8.54 3.94 -6.57
CA ASP A 281 7.44 3.30 -5.83
C ASP A 281 7.91 2.46 -4.62
N GLY A 282 9.23 2.47 -4.35
CA GLY A 282 9.84 1.83 -3.20
C GLY A 282 10.18 0.35 -3.38
N TYR A 283 9.99 -0.20 -4.59
CA TYR A 283 10.46 -1.54 -4.96
C TYR A 283 11.87 -1.52 -5.52
N TYR A 284 12.47 -2.70 -5.56
CA TYR A 284 13.78 -2.95 -6.16
C TYR A 284 13.64 -4.05 -7.20
N SER A 285 14.22 -3.86 -8.38
CA SER A 285 14.37 -4.92 -9.37
C SER A 285 15.81 -5.42 -9.43
N GLN A 286 15.99 -6.74 -9.39
CA GLN A 286 17.29 -7.40 -9.55
C GLN A 286 17.35 -8.08 -10.89
N TYR A 287 18.52 -7.99 -11.52
CA TYR A 287 18.88 -8.60 -12.78
C TYR A 287 20.14 -9.42 -12.57
N ALA A 288 20.08 -10.74 -12.63
CA ALA A 288 21.17 -11.65 -12.26
C ALA A 288 21.58 -12.57 -13.41
N HIS A 289 22.67 -13.31 -13.19
CA HIS A 289 23.36 -14.17 -14.16
C HIS A 289 23.85 -13.43 -15.40
N LEU A 290 24.22 -12.15 -15.25
CA LEU A 290 24.63 -11.31 -16.38
C LEU A 290 25.99 -11.73 -16.94
N ALA A 291 26.22 -11.47 -18.23
CA ALA A 291 27.53 -11.57 -18.89
C ALA A 291 28.32 -10.26 -18.79
N GLY A 292 27.62 -9.12 -18.59
CA GLY A 292 28.25 -7.82 -18.47
C GLY A 292 27.26 -6.76 -18.00
N VAL A 293 27.78 -5.59 -17.61
CA VAL A 293 27.01 -4.44 -17.15
C VAL A 293 27.36 -3.20 -17.97
N THR A 294 26.36 -2.30 -18.15
CA THR A 294 26.50 -1.05 -18.90
C THR A 294 26.26 0.18 -18.03
N VAL A 295 26.02 0.00 -16.75
CA VAL A 295 25.68 1.05 -15.77
C VAL A 295 26.56 0.99 -14.55
N ASP A 296 26.73 2.13 -13.87
CA ASP A 296 27.43 2.24 -12.61
C ASP A 296 26.47 2.32 -11.42
N GLN A 297 26.94 1.92 -10.25
CA GLN A 297 26.22 2.15 -8.99
C GLN A 297 25.95 3.65 -8.80
N GLY A 298 24.73 4.00 -8.42
CA GLY A 298 24.28 5.37 -8.25
C GLY A 298 23.75 6.02 -9.53
N GLU A 299 23.92 5.41 -10.70
CA GLU A 299 23.42 5.92 -11.98
C GLU A 299 21.88 5.94 -12.01
N ARG A 300 21.28 6.96 -12.64
CA ARG A 300 19.84 7.01 -12.92
C ARG A 300 19.56 6.30 -14.23
N VAL A 301 18.57 5.42 -14.20
CA VAL A 301 18.12 4.67 -15.38
C VAL A 301 16.66 4.98 -15.70
N ALA A 302 16.34 4.96 -16.97
CA ALA A 302 14.97 5.08 -17.48
C ALA A 302 14.38 3.68 -17.76
N ALA A 303 13.04 3.59 -17.84
CA ALA A 303 12.37 2.39 -18.35
C ALA A 303 12.89 2.06 -19.76
N GLY A 304 13.19 0.79 -20.00
CA GLY A 304 13.73 0.32 -21.27
C GLY A 304 15.20 0.66 -21.53
N GLN A 305 15.87 1.37 -20.63
CA GLN A 305 17.32 1.62 -20.76
C GLN A 305 18.09 0.32 -20.64
N TRP A 306 19.01 0.11 -21.56
CA TRP A 306 19.94 -1.04 -21.52
C TRP A 306 20.89 -0.91 -20.34
N ILE A 307 20.88 -1.89 -19.42
CA ILE A 307 21.66 -1.87 -18.18
C ILE A 307 22.69 -3.00 -18.11
N GLY A 308 22.58 -4.02 -18.97
CA GLY A 308 23.51 -5.14 -19.04
C GLY A 308 23.20 -6.09 -20.18
N GLN A 309 23.88 -7.23 -20.16
CA GLN A 309 23.66 -8.34 -21.09
C GLN A 309 23.39 -9.63 -20.32
N ALA A 310 22.40 -10.40 -20.75
CA ALA A 310 22.14 -11.72 -20.19
C ALA A 310 23.34 -12.67 -20.38
N GLY A 311 23.48 -13.60 -19.45
CA GLY A 311 24.60 -14.54 -19.45
C GLY A 311 24.25 -15.87 -18.77
N THR A 312 25.24 -16.44 -18.10
CA THR A 312 25.10 -17.68 -17.33
C THR A 312 26.10 -17.69 -16.18
N THR A 313 26.44 -16.51 -15.60
CA THR A 313 27.35 -16.39 -14.46
C THR A 313 26.66 -16.81 -13.15
N GLY A 314 27.48 -17.21 -12.16
CA GLY A 314 26.96 -17.70 -10.87
C GLY A 314 26.42 -19.12 -10.96
N ASN A 315 25.37 -19.43 -10.16
CA ASN A 315 24.72 -20.74 -10.11
C ASN A 315 23.60 -20.83 -11.16
N SER A 316 24.00 -20.91 -12.44
CA SER A 316 23.08 -20.98 -13.58
C SER A 316 23.22 -22.33 -14.30
N THR A 317 22.12 -22.87 -14.80
CA THR A 317 22.08 -24.13 -15.57
C THR A 317 22.12 -23.92 -17.08
N GLY A 318 22.09 -22.68 -17.55
CA GLY A 318 22.11 -22.30 -18.96
C GLY A 318 21.81 -20.82 -19.16
N PRO A 319 21.86 -20.31 -20.39
CA PRO A 319 21.64 -18.90 -20.69
C PRO A 319 20.25 -18.45 -20.29
N HIS A 320 20.13 -17.49 -19.37
CA HIS A 320 18.89 -16.85 -18.95
C HIS A 320 19.14 -15.57 -18.17
N LEU A 321 18.13 -14.73 -18.06
CA LEU A 321 18.05 -13.68 -17.06
C LEU A 321 17.22 -14.18 -15.88
N HIS A 322 17.79 -14.20 -14.69
CA HIS A 322 17.02 -14.31 -13.45
C HIS A 322 16.60 -12.92 -13.01
N PHE A 323 15.30 -12.69 -12.88
CA PHE A 323 14.72 -11.40 -12.55
C PHE A 323 13.92 -11.49 -11.26
N GLU A 324 14.24 -10.64 -10.29
CA GLU A 324 13.47 -10.51 -9.04
C GLU A 324 12.88 -9.12 -8.88
N VAL A 325 11.76 -9.05 -8.17
CA VAL A 325 11.23 -7.81 -7.60
C VAL A 325 11.24 -7.95 -6.09
N ARG A 326 11.76 -6.95 -5.39
CA ARG A 326 11.95 -6.97 -3.94
C ARG A 326 11.35 -5.74 -3.27
N LEU A 327 10.88 -5.89 -2.03
CA LEU A 327 10.47 -4.77 -1.17
C LEU A 327 11.66 -4.00 -0.59
N THR A 328 12.79 -4.66 -0.44
CA THR A 328 14.02 -4.10 0.13
C THR A 328 15.20 -4.46 -0.77
N PRO A 329 16.35 -3.80 -0.65
CA PRO A 329 17.53 -4.19 -1.45
C PRO A 329 18.04 -5.59 -1.16
N TYR A 330 17.55 -6.26 -0.12
CA TYR A 330 18.09 -7.50 0.40
C TYR A 330 17.34 -8.73 -0.12
N LEU A 331 18.09 -9.83 -0.30
CA LEU A 331 17.53 -11.13 -0.65
C LEU A 331 16.53 -11.60 0.43
N GLY A 332 15.43 -12.23 0.00
CA GLY A 332 14.38 -12.75 0.88
C GLY A 332 13.15 -11.83 1.01
N SER A 333 13.17 -10.64 0.43
CA SER A 333 12.01 -9.74 0.34
C SER A 333 11.35 -9.77 -1.06
N GLY A 334 11.49 -10.90 -1.78
CA GLY A 334 10.97 -11.08 -3.12
C GLY A 334 9.44 -11.17 -3.16
N VAL A 335 8.87 -10.54 -4.17
CA VAL A 335 7.47 -10.65 -4.57
C VAL A 335 7.39 -11.28 -5.96
N ASP A 336 6.24 -11.83 -6.33
CA ASP A 336 6.04 -12.44 -7.66
C ASP A 336 6.25 -11.40 -8.78
N PRO A 337 7.33 -11.51 -9.59
CA PRO A 337 7.64 -10.52 -10.61
C PRO A 337 6.61 -10.47 -11.74
N ALA A 338 6.01 -11.60 -12.10
CA ALA A 338 5.02 -11.67 -13.15
C ALA A 338 3.71 -10.96 -12.74
N VAL A 339 3.30 -11.12 -11.49
CA VAL A 339 2.15 -10.39 -10.93
C VAL A 339 2.47 -8.89 -10.85
N TRP A 340 3.65 -8.53 -10.34
CA TRP A 340 4.07 -7.15 -10.17
C TRP A 340 4.17 -6.38 -11.49
N LEU A 341 4.72 -7.00 -12.55
CA LEU A 341 4.80 -6.42 -13.91
C LEU A 341 3.42 -6.27 -14.53
N ARG A 342 2.53 -7.26 -14.36
CA ARG A 342 1.15 -7.20 -14.87
C ARG A 342 0.34 -6.07 -14.22
N GLU A 343 0.50 -5.84 -12.92
CA GLU A 343 -0.12 -4.71 -12.21
C GLU A 343 0.32 -3.34 -12.78
N ARG A 344 1.45 -3.30 -13.50
CA ARG A 344 2.03 -2.12 -14.17
C ARG A 344 1.81 -2.09 -15.68
N GLY A 345 0.95 -2.96 -16.19
CA GLY A 345 0.57 -3.00 -17.60
C GLY A 345 1.55 -3.74 -18.51
N VAL A 346 2.54 -4.43 -17.95
CA VAL A 346 3.48 -5.27 -18.72
C VAL A 346 2.97 -6.71 -18.75
N ASN A 347 2.62 -7.20 -19.94
CA ASN A 347 2.25 -8.58 -20.16
C ASN A 347 3.50 -9.38 -20.57
N LEU A 348 3.77 -10.47 -19.84
CA LEU A 348 4.88 -11.39 -20.07
C LEU A 348 4.43 -12.55 -20.96
#